data_07b2ab38bbaf0568f428a7288fa0c0b9
#
_entry.id   07b2ab38bbaf0568f428a7288fa0c0b9
#
_cell.length_a   1.000
_cell.length_b   1.000
_cell.length_c   1.000
_cell.angle_alpha   90.00
_cell.angle_beta   90.00
_cell.angle_gamma   90.00
#
_symmetry.space_group_name_H-M   'P 1'
#
loop_
_entity.id
_entity.type
_entity.pdbx_description
1 polymer ?
#
loop_
_entity_poly.entity_id
_entity_poly.type
_entity_poly.pdbx_seq_one_letter_code
_entity_poly.pdbx_strand_id
1 'polypeptide(L)'
;MDKRKIKKSKEDYLEAILIRINKYGACRVTDIAEQMGYSKASTSVALKKLEEEGCIIKDDWRVLLTDQGYAIASRIYERHNFFLEWFQCIGISKDIAEADACMIEHVISDESFEKIKEYLNQVREK
;
A
#
# COMPACT_ATOMS: atom_id res chain seq x y z
N MET A 1 -6.55 12.07 -17.56
CA MET A 1 -5.72 11.24 -16.69
C MET A 1 -6.55 10.03 -16.21
N ASP A 2 -5.97 8.84 -16.27
CA ASP A 2 -6.67 7.61 -15.88
C ASP A 2 -6.91 7.59 -14.37
N LYS A 3 -8.17 7.47 -13.97
CA LYS A 3 -8.57 7.42 -12.55
C LYS A 3 -7.92 6.25 -11.81
N ARG A 4 -7.67 5.14 -12.50
CA ARG A 4 -7.02 3.95 -11.91
C ARG A 4 -5.57 4.23 -11.53
N LYS A 5 -4.85 4.99 -12.36
CA LYS A 5 -3.46 5.37 -12.07
C LYS A 5 -3.37 6.30 -10.89
N ILE A 6 -4.32 7.26 -10.77
CA ILE A 6 -4.38 8.19 -9.65
C ILE A 6 -4.64 7.43 -8.35
N LYS A 7 -5.61 6.52 -8.36
CA LYS A 7 -5.95 5.70 -7.20
C LYS A 7 -4.76 4.84 -6.77
N LYS A 8 -4.13 4.16 -7.72
CA LYS A 8 -2.97 3.33 -7.44
C LYS A 8 -1.83 4.14 -6.82
N SER A 9 -1.54 5.31 -7.38
CA SER A 9 -0.48 6.19 -6.87
C SER A 9 -0.75 6.62 -5.43
N LYS A 10 -1.98 7.06 -5.15
CA LYS A 10 -2.40 7.45 -3.81
C LYS A 10 -2.22 6.29 -2.82
N GLU A 11 -2.71 5.11 -3.19
CA GLU A 11 -2.62 3.92 -2.33
C GLU A 11 -1.17 3.50 -2.11
N ASP A 12 -0.32 3.57 -3.15
CA ASP A 12 1.09 3.25 -3.05
C ASP A 12 1.82 4.16 -2.06
N TYR A 13 1.55 5.47 -2.11
CA TYR A 13 2.16 6.42 -1.16
C TYR A 13 1.73 6.13 0.28
N LEU A 14 0.44 5.88 0.49
CA LEU A 14 -0.08 5.62 1.84
C LEU A 14 0.47 4.31 2.40
N GLU A 15 0.57 3.28 1.56
CA GLU A 15 1.17 2.02 1.96
C GLU A 15 2.65 2.19 2.32
N ALA A 16 3.39 2.95 1.52
CA ALA A 16 4.81 3.21 1.77
C ALA A 16 5.01 3.90 3.11
N ILE A 17 4.15 4.88 3.44
CA ILE A 17 4.19 5.58 4.73
C ILE A 17 3.94 4.59 5.88
N LEU A 18 2.92 3.76 5.75
CA LEU A 18 2.57 2.76 6.77
C LEU A 18 3.74 1.80 7.02
N ILE A 19 4.33 1.29 5.95
CA ILE A 19 5.47 0.36 6.04
C ILE A 19 6.65 1.01 6.76
N ARG A 20 6.97 2.26 6.41
CA ARG A 20 8.09 2.98 7.05
C ARG A 20 7.83 3.23 8.53
N ILE A 21 6.61 3.65 8.88
CA ILE A 21 6.26 3.90 10.29
C ILE A 21 6.32 2.60 11.08
N ASN A 22 5.79 1.50 10.54
CA ASN A 22 5.80 0.20 11.21
C ASN A 22 7.22 -0.33 11.41
N LYS A 23 8.11 -0.10 10.44
CA LYS A 23 9.46 -0.64 10.46
C LYS A 23 10.43 0.22 11.28
N TYR A 24 10.33 1.54 11.18
CA TYR A 24 11.30 2.47 11.76
C TYR A 24 10.73 3.42 12.80
N GLY A 25 9.43 3.39 13.03
CA GLY A 25 8.77 4.27 14.00
C GLY A 25 8.49 5.68 13.50
N ALA A 26 9.04 6.08 12.37
CA ALA A 26 8.86 7.42 11.81
C ALA A 26 9.09 7.41 10.31
N CYS A 27 8.57 8.41 9.63
CA CYS A 27 8.67 8.53 8.17
C CYS A 27 8.91 9.98 7.78
N ARG A 28 9.88 10.21 6.91
CA ARG A 28 10.22 11.53 6.34
C ARG A 28 9.86 11.55 4.86
N VAL A 29 9.71 12.75 4.30
CA VAL A 29 9.47 12.92 2.86
C VAL A 29 10.61 12.25 2.05
N THR A 30 11.86 12.40 2.48
CA THR A 30 13.01 11.79 1.80
C THR A 30 12.97 10.26 1.83
N ASP A 31 12.47 9.67 2.91
CA ASP A 31 12.34 8.22 3.03
C ASP A 31 11.33 7.68 2.00
N ILE A 32 10.22 8.39 1.84
CA ILE A 32 9.18 8.01 0.88
C ILE A 32 9.69 8.15 -0.54
N ALA A 33 10.35 9.25 -0.85
CA ALA A 33 10.92 9.51 -2.18
C ALA A 33 11.90 8.40 -2.57
N GLU A 34 12.79 8.04 -1.64
CA GLU A 34 13.77 6.97 -1.86
C GLU A 34 13.09 5.63 -2.08
N GLN A 35 12.13 5.27 -1.23
CA GLN A 35 11.41 4.00 -1.34
C GLN A 35 10.64 3.88 -2.65
N MET A 36 10.02 4.97 -3.09
CA MET A 36 9.21 4.98 -4.31
C MET A 36 10.04 5.17 -5.58
N GLY A 37 11.30 5.59 -5.45
CA GLY A 37 12.15 5.86 -6.61
C GLY A 37 11.80 7.15 -7.33
N TYR A 38 11.22 8.12 -6.63
CA TYR A 38 10.81 9.42 -7.19
C TYR A 38 11.66 10.54 -6.62
N SER A 39 11.66 11.71 -7.30
CA SER A 39 12.34 12.88 -6.79
C SER A 39 11.66 13.39 -5.52
N LYS A 40 12.44 14.09 -4.67
CA LYS A 40 11.88 14.72 -3.47
C LYS A 40 10.80 15.74 -3.83
N ALA A 41 11.03 16.51 -4.91
CA ALA A 41 10.07 17.51 -5.38
C ALA A 41 8.73 16.90 -5.77
N SER A 42 8.75 15.83 -6.58
CA SER A 42 7.53 15.12 -7.00
C SER A 42 6.81 14.50 -5.81
N THR A 43 7.58 13.93 -4.88
CA THR A 43 7.03 13.32 -3.66
C THR A 43 6.35 14.38 -2.79
N SER A 44 6.99 15.54 -2.62
CA SER A 44 6.42 16.65 -1.83
C SER A 44 5.08 17.12 -2.39
N VAL A 45 4.97 17.23 -3.72
CA VAL A 45 3.72 17.61 -4.38
C VAL A 45 2.62 16.58 -4.12
N ALA A 46 2.95 15.29 -4.27
CA ALA A 46 1.99 14.20 -4.03
C ALA A 46 1.53 14.18 -2.58
N LEU A 47 2.45 14.36 -1.63
CA LEU A 47 2.12 14.35 -0.21
C LEU A 47 1.25 15.55 0.19
N LYS A 48 1.51 16.72 -0.42
CA LYS A 48 0.67 17.89 -0.19
C LYS A 48 -0.77 17.63 -0.58
N LYS A 49 -0.98 16.95 -1.71
CA LYS A 49 -2.30 16.57 -2.17
C LYS A 49 -2.97 15.61 -1.19
N LEU A 50 -2.23 14.63 -0.66
CA LEU A 50 -2.74 13.68 0.33
C LEU A 50 -3.10 14.38 1.64
N GLU A 51 -2.34 15.39 2.02
CA GLU A 51 -2.63 16.21 3.19
C GLU A 51 -3.93 17.00 3.00
N GLU A 52 -4.11 17.59 1.82
CA GLU A 52 -5.34 18.31 1.47
C GLU A 52 -6.56 17.39 1.48
N GLU A 53 -6.39 16.14 1.11
CA GLU A 53 -7.46 15.14 1.11
C GLU A 53 -7.73 14.55 2.49
N GLY A 54 -6.92 14.91 3.49
CA GLY A 54 -7.11 14.45 4.86
C GLY A 54 -6.56 13.07 5.16
N CYS A 55 -5.62 12.58 4.35
CA CYS A 55 -5.04 11.25 4.53
C CYS A 55 -3.74 11.26 5.33
N ILE A 56 -3.02 12.39 5.32
CA ILE A 56 -1.77 12.52 6.07
C ILE A 56 -1.72 13.86 6.81
N ILE A 57 -0.86 13.91 7.81
CA ILE A 57 -0.52 15.12 8.55
C ILE A 57 0.99 15.27 8.50
N LYS A 58 1.48 16.48 8.26
CA LYS A 58 2.90 16.79 8.41
C LYS A 58 3.11 17.43 9.77
N ASP A 59 3.94 16.78 10.59
CA ASP A 59 4.31 17.29 11.92
C ASP A 59 5.81 17.50 11.91
N ASP A 60 6.25 18.74 11.62
CA ASP A 60 7.63 19.12 11.44
C ASP A 60 8.24 18.30 10.28
N TRP A 61 9.25 17.47 10.54
CA TRP A 61 9.88 16.63 9.52
C TRP A 61 9.13 15.30 9.30
N ARG A 62 8.19 14.95 10.19
CA ARG A 62 7.51 13.66 10.17
C ARG A 62 6.26 13.68 9.32
N VAL A 63 6.02 12.60 8.62
CA VAL A 63 4.76 12.35 7.89
C VAL A 63 3.97 11.33 8.69
N LEU A 64 2.76 11.67 9.08
CA LEU A 64 1.88 10.81 9.86
C LEU A 64 0.63 10.48 9.07
N LEU A 65 0.03 9.30 9.33
CA LEU A 65 -1.24 8.92 8.74
C LEU A 65 -2.39 9.37 9.63
N THR A 66 -3.43 9.94 9.02
CA THR A 66 -4.71 10.16 9.71
C THR A 66 -5.44 8.82 9.81
N ASP A 67 -6.55 8.77 10.55
CA ASP A 67 -7.38 7.57 10.60
C ASP A 67 -7.82 7.13 9.20
N GLN A 68 -8.19 8.09 8.35
CA GLN A 68 -8.57 7.83 6.96
C GLN A 68 -7.41 7.25 6.16
N GLY A 69 -6.23 7.85 6.26
CA GLY A 69 -5.03 7.38 5.57
C GLY A 69 -4.62 6.00 6.04
N TYR A 70 -4.68 5.76 7.34
CA TYR A 70 -4.37 4.46 7.94
C TYR A 70 -5.32 3.37 7.42
N ALA A 71 -6.62 3.68 7.34
CA ALA A 71 -7.60 2.71 6.86
C ALA A 71 -7.30 2.27 5.42
N ILE A 72 -6.96 3.24 4.56
CA ILE A 72 -6.62 2.95 3.16
C ILE A 72 -5.32 2.15 3.09
N ALA A 73 -4.29 2.58 3.79
CA ALA A 73 -2.97 1.94 3.78
C ALA A 73 -3.05 0.51 4.31
N SER A 74 -3.77 0.29 5.41
CA SER A 74 -3.91 -1.03 6.03
C SER A 74 -4.63 -2.00 5.12
N ARG A 75 -5.67 -1.53 4.42
CA ARG A 75 -6.44 -2.35 3.48
C ARG A 75 -5.54 -2.84 2.35
N ILE A 76 -4.76 -1.95 1.77
CA ILE A 76 -3.84 -2.30 0.68
C ILE A 76 -2.72 -3.22 1.16
N TYR A 77 -2.16 -2.94 2.33
CA TYR A 77 -1.10 -3.74 2.93
C TYR A 77 -1.56 -5.18 3.22
N GLU A 78 -2.77 -5.34 3.75
CA GLU A 78 -3.37 -6.66 3.98
C GLU A 78 -3.50 -7.46 2.69
N ARG A 79 -3.99 -6.81 1.62
CA ARG A 79 -4.14 -7.43 0.30
C ARG A 79 -2.78 -7.84 -0.27
N HIS A 80 -1.79 -6.95 -0.17
CA HIS A 80 -0.44 -7.22 -0.65
C HIS A 80 0.13 -8.49 -0.01
N ASN A 81 0.11 -8.55 1.31
CA ASN A 81 0.65 -9.69 2.05
C ASN A 81 -0.11 -10.98 1.75
N PHE A 82 -1.43 -10.91 1.64
CA PHE A 82 -2.26 -12.06 1.34
C PHE A 82 -1.91 -12.65 -0.03
N PHE A 83 -1.84 -11.84 -1.06
CA PHE A 83 -1.55 -12.33 -2.40
C PHE A 83 -0.10 -12.79 -2.54
N LEU A 84 0.83 -12.07 -1.92
CA LEU A 84 2.24 -12.47 -1.94
C LEU A 84 2.41 -13.86 -1.33
N GLU A 85 1.83 -14.08 -0.16
CA GLU A 85 1.91 -15.38 0.52
C GLU A 85 1.25 -16.48 -0.30
N TRP A 86 0.06 -16.24 -0.82
CA TRP A 86 -0.66 -17.22 -1.63
C TRP A 86 0.12 -17.60 -2.88
N PHE A 87 0.61 -16.61 -3.61
CA PHE A 87 1.35 -16.85 -4.85
C PHE A 87 2.61 -17.66 -4.59
N GLN A 88 3.34 -17.35 -3.52
CA GLN A 88 4.52 -18.14 -3.14
C GLN A 88 4.16 -19.57 -2.72
N CYS A 89 3.04 -19.74 -2.03
CA CYS A 89 2.57 -21.08 -1.63
C CYS A 89 2.28 -21.98 -2.81
N ILE A 90 1.81 -21.45 -3.93
CA ILE A 90 1.52 -22.24 -5.12
C ILE A 90 2.72 -22.34 -6.08
N GLY A 91 3.88 -21.85 -5.66
CA GLY A 91 5.12 -22.05 -6.39
C GLY A 91 5.56 -20.89 -7.29
N ILE A 92 4.90 -19.74 -7.19
CA ILE A 92 5.34 -18.56 -7.95
C ILE A 92 6.58 -17.98 -7.29
N SER A 93 7.60 -17.65 -8.09
CA SER A 93 8.84 -17.08 -7.57
C SER A 93 8.58 -15.75 -6.87
N LYS A 94 9.41 -15.42 -5.88
CA LYS A 94 9.22 -14.22 -5.06
C LYS A 94 9.10 -12.94 -5.88
N ASP A 95 9.99 -12.76 -6.86
CA ASP A 95 10.01 -11.54 -7.67
C ASP A 95 8.70 -11.36 -8.48
N ILE A 96 8.21 -12.45 -9.08
CA ILE A 96 6.97 -12.43 -9.85
C ILE A 96 5.78 -12.26 -8.91
N ALA A 97 5.76 -12.99 -7.80
CA ALA A 97 4.70 -12.89 -6.80
C ALA A 97 4.58 -11.46 -6.25
N GLU A 98 5.71 -10.81 -5.97
CA GLU A 98 5.75 -9.43 -5.50
C GLU A 98 5.17 -8.47 -6.54
N ALA A 99 5.59 -8.60 -7.79
CA ALA A 99 5.10 -7.73 -8.88
C ALA A 99 3.60 -7.90 -9.10
N ASP A 100 3.11 -9.14 -9.12
CA ASP A 100 1.69 -9.42 -9.33
C ASP A 100 0.85 -8.97 -8.15
N ALA A 101 1.32 -9.18 -6.93
CA ALA A 101 0.62 -8.72 -5.72
C ALA A 101 0.48 -7.20 -5.73
N CYS A 102 1.55 -6.48 -6.10
CA CYS A 102 1.53 -5.02 -6.20
C CYS A 102 0.50 -4.50 -7.21
N MET A 103 0.17 -5.29 -8.23
CA MET A 103 -0.83 -4.89 -9.22
C MET A 103 -2.24 -5.24 -8.78
N ILE A 104 -2.46 -6.48 -8.35
CA ILE A 104 -3.80 -6.97 -8.03
C ILE A 104 -4.42 -6.28 -6.81
N GLU A 105 -3.61 -5.88 -5.85
CA GLU A 105 -4.10 -5.26 -4.60
C GLU A 105 -4.92 -3.98 -4.84
N HIS A 106 -4.67 -3.29 -5.96
CA HIS A 106 -5.35 -2.03 -6.27
C HIS A 106 -6.61 -2.21 -7.12
N VAL A 107 -6.78 -3.35 -7.78
CA VAL A 107 -7.85 -3.53 -8.77
C VAL A 107 -8.94 -4.51 -8.32
N ILE A 108 -8.64 -5.39 -7.39
CA ILE A 108 -9.62 -6.39 -6.94
C ILE A 108 -10.67 -5.74 -6.04
N SER A 109 -11.94 -6.15 -6.22
CA SER A 109 -13.03 -5.64 -5.39
C SER A 109 -12.95 -6.22 -3.97
N ASP A 110 -13.57 -5.52 -3.02
CA ASP A 110 -13.65 -6.00 -1.64
C ASP A 110 -14.39 -7.35 -1.57
N GLU A 111 -15.48 -7.48 -2.32
CA GLU A 111 -16.25 -8.73 -2.36
C GLU A 111 -15.38 -9.90 -2.83
N SER A 112 -14.70 -9.73 -3.95
CA SER A 112 -13.83 -10.78 -4.50
C SER A 112 -12.71 -11.14 -3.53
N PHE A 113 -12.06 -10.14 -2.94
CA PHE A 113 -10.97 -10.36 -1.98
C PHE A 113 -11.47 -11.16 -0.76
N GLU A 114 -12.59 -10.75 -0.17
CA GLU A 114 -13.13 -11.43 1.01
C GLU A 114 -13.53 -12.88 0.70
N LYS A 115 -14.13 -13.12 -0.47
CA LYS A 115 -14.54 -14.48 -0.88
C LYS A 115 -13.33 -15.39 -1.13
N ILE A 116 -12.30 -14.86 -1.77
CA ILE A 116 -11.05 -15.61 -1.99
C ILE A 116 -10.39 -15.93 -0.65
N LYS A 117 -10.35 -14.95 0.25
CA LYS A 117 -9.76 -15.14 1.58
C LYS A 117 -10.49 -16.23 2.37
N GLU A 118 -11.82 -16.20 2.38
CA GLU A 118 -12.63 -17.21 3.04
C GLU A 118 -12.37 -18.61 2.47
N TYR A 119 -12.36 -18.72 1.15
CA TYR A 119 -12.13 -19.99 0.47
C TYR A 119 -10.75 -20.57 0.82
N LEU A 120 -9.72 -19.78 0.75
CA LEU A 120 -8.35 -20.24 1.03
C LEU A 120 -8.17 -20.61 2.50
N ASN A 121 -8.82 -19.90 3.41
CA ASN A 121 -8.77 -20.24 4.83
C ASN A 121 -9.44 -21.61 5.09
N GLN A 122 -10.56 -21.89 4.42
CA GLN A 122 -11.23 -23.18 4.54
C GLN A 122 -10.36 -24.33 4.00
N VAL A 123 -9.67 -24.10 2.89
CA VAL A 123 -8.80 -25.12 2.30
C VAL A 123 -7.61 -25.40 3.22
N ARG A 124 -7.05 -24.35 3.85
CA ARG A 124 -5.93 -24.51 4.77
C ARG A 124 -6.27 -25.25 6.05
N GLU A 125 -7.52 -25.13 6.50
CA GLU A 125 -8.01 -25.79 7.73
C GLU A 125 -8.24 -27.29 7.56
N LYS A 126 -8.26 -27.77 6.33
CA LYS A 126 -8.40 -29.19 6.03
C LYS A 126 -7.01 -29.81 5.86
#